data_a818901b9dda7224a9e06545e03382f6
#
_entry.id   a818901b9dda7224a9e06545e03382f6
#
_cell.length_a   1.000
_cell.length_b   1.000
_cell.length_c   1.000
_cell.angle_alpha   90.00
_cell.angle_beta   90.00
_cell.angle_gamma   90.00
#
_symmetry.space_group_name_H-M   'P 1'
#
loop_
_entity.id
_entity.type
_entity.pdbx_description
1 polymer ?
#
loop_
_entity_poly.entity_id
_entity_poly.type
_entity_poly.pdbx_seq_one_letter_code
_entity_poly.pdbx_strand_id
1 'polypeptide(L)'
;MKHKCFISYKKDDQYYRDKLVELFDSADVIDKSLNRFIESDDGEYIMSVIRRDYLKDSTVTLFLIGSHSSENEGNDWYGRPRNYFIQRELQASLYNGPRNTRNGILGIVLPNMYDEVYDGTNQCDVCGGTHRIVNINDDTVIREFSSNYYIKPHEGCAWSEDERYCTLVKWSDFLSKPEKYIDFAYDKRTAEISNMVKIRNLR
;
A
#
# COMPACT_ATOMS: atom_id res chain seq x y z
N MET A 1 13.68 -15.24 2.05
CA MET A 1 13.51 -13.77 1.96
C MET A 1 13.89 -13.13 3.29
N LYS A 2 14.37 -11.87 3.27
CA LYS A 2 14.90 -11.19 4.47
C LYS A 2 13.80 -10.53 5.34
N HIS A 3 12.66 -10.24 4.76
CA HIS A 3 11.58 -9.46 5.37
C HIS A 3 10.26 -10.22 5.38
N LYS A 4 9.53 -10.14 6.49
CA LYS A 4 8.17 -10.68 6.59
C LYS A 4 7.17 -9.71 5.99
N CYS A 5 6.35 -10.18 5.07
CA CYS A 5 5.37 -9.40 4.34
C CYS A 5 3.94 -9.72 4.79
N PHE A 6 3.14 -8.68 5.00
CA PHE A 6 1.69 -8.76 5.12
C PHE A 6 1.06 -8.40 3.76
N ILE A 7 0.03 -9.14 3.31
CA ILE A 7 -0.65 -8.87 2.05
C ILE A 7 -2.01 -8.23 2.34
N SER A 8 -2.20 -6.99 1.87
CA SER A 8 -3.47 -6.27 1.91
C SER A 8 -4.09 -6.27 0.51
N TYR A 9 -5.31 -6.79 0.37
CA TYR A 9 -5.96 -6.98 -0.93
C TYR A 9 -7.48 -7.04 -0.83
N LYS A 10 -8.17 -6.82 -1.95
CA LYS A 10 -9.61 -7.09 -2.09
C LYS A 10 -9.84 -8.57 -2.42
N LYS A 11 -10.95 -9.13 -1.95
CA LYS A 11 -11.32 -10.52 -2.24
C LYS A 11 -11.36 -10.82 -3.75
N ASP A 12 -11.72 -9.84 -4.54
CA ASP A 12 -11.74 -9.92 -6.01
C ASP A 12 -10.34 -10.19 -6.60
N ASP A 13 -9.27 -9.80 -5.88
CA ASP A 13 -7.88 -9.97 -6.27
C ASP A 13 -7.22 -11.22 -5.64
N GLN A 14 -8.02 -12.14 -5.10
CA GLN A 14 -7.53 -13.34 -4.41
C GLN A 14 -6.57 -14.18 -5.27
N TYR A 15 -6.80 -14.28 -6.57
CA TYR A 15 -5.91 -14.97 -7.48
C TYR A 15 -4.47 -14.45 -7.40
N TYR A 16 -4.28 -13.14 -7.40
CA TYR A 16 -2.95 -12.51 -7.31
C TYR A 16 -2.32 -12.69 -5.94
N ARG A 17 -3.12 -12.62 -4.88
CA ARG A 17 -2.68 -12.92 -3.52
C ARG A 17 -2.17 -14.36 -3.40
N ASP A 18 -2.90 -15.33 -3.96
CA ASP A 18 -2.51 -16.75 -3.92
C ASP A 18 -1.19 -16.97 -4.68
N LYS A 19 -0.99 -16.26 -5.80
CA LYS A 19 0.29 -16.25 -6.53
C LYS A 19 1.45 -15.68 -5.71
N LEU A 20 1.22 -14.66 -4.88
CA LEU A 20 2.26 -14.16 -3.96
C LEU A 20 2.61 -15.20 -2.88
N VAL A 21 1.61 -15.89 -2.34
CA VAL A 21 1.84 -16.95 -1.34
C VAL A 21 2.60 -18.13 -1.95
N GLU A 22 2.32 -18.50 -3.21
CA GLU A 22 3.09 -19.52 -3.93
C GLU A 22 4.53 -19.09 -4.22
N LEU A 23 4.77 -17.79 -4.46
CA LEU A 23 6.09 -17.24 -4.77
C LEU A 23 7.01 -17.20 -3.55
N PHE A 24 6.46 -17.04 -2.36
CA PHE A 24 7.20 -16.89 -1.13
C PHE A 24 7.06 -18.12 -0.24
N ASP A 25 8.12 -18.46 0.50
CA ASP A 25 8.03 -19.45 1.56
C ASP A 25 7.05 -19.00 2.65
N SER A 26 6.30 -19.92 3.22
CA SER A 26 5.32 -19.65 4.27
C SER A 26 5.89 -18.93 5.51
N ALA A 27 7.20 -18.99 5.69
CA ALA A 27 7.90 -18.27 6.77
C ALA A 27 8.05 -16.75 6.49
N ASP A 28 7.97 -16.34 5.22
CA ASP A 28 8.25 -14.98 4.75
C ASP A 28 6.97 -14.18 4.48
N VAL A 29 5.82 -14.84 4.42
CA VAL A 29 4.52 -14.20 4.22
C VAL A 29 3.63 -14.43 5.42
N ILE A 30 3.14 -13.33 5.99
CA ILE A 30 2.06 -13.38 6.97
C ILE A 30 0.75 -13.42 6.19
N ASP A 31 0.29 -14.64 5.89
CA ASP A 31 -0.99 -14.88 5.27
C ASP A 31 -2.12 -14.79 6.31
N LYS A 32 -2.29 -13.62 6.85
CA LYS A 32 -3.37 -13.31 7.79
C LYS A 32 -4.22 -12.17 7.23
N SER A 33 -4.69 -12.32 5.97
CA SER A 33 -5.72 -11.42 5.49
C SER A 33 -6.89 -11.40 6.49
N LEU A 34 -7.49 -10.23 6.70
CA LEU A 34 -8.65 -10.05 7.58
C LEU A 34 -9.84 -10.89 7.06
N ASN A 35 -9.78 -12.21 7.27
CA ASN A 35 -10.85 -13.15 6.92
C ASN A 35 -11.98 -13.14 7.94
N ARG A 36 -11.84 -12.39 9.03
CA ARG A 36 -12.86 -12.27 10.08
C ARG A 36 -13.23 -10.81 10.26
N PHE A 37 -14.52 -10.58 10.23
CA PHE A 37 -15.11 -9.33 10.63
C PHE A 37 -14.73 -9.06 12.10
N ILE A 38 -14.09 -7.92 12.37
CA ILE A 38 -13.87 -7.45 13.74
C ILE A 38 -15.18 -6.75 14.14
N GLU A 39 -15.96 -7.40 15.00
CA GLU A 39 -17.22 -6.86 15.52
C GLU A 39 -16.92 -5.71 16.51
N SER A 40 -16.69 -4.52 15.97
CA SER A 40 -16.53 -3.30 16.76
C SER A 40 -16.75 -2.09 15.85
N ASP A 41 -17.36 -1.04 16.40
CA ASP A 41 -17.42 0.29 15.77
C ASP A 41 -16.28 1.20 16.26
N ASP A 42 -15.47 0.74 17.22
CA ASP A 42 -14.29 1.46 17.71
C ASP A 42 -13.10 1.23 16.77
N GLY A 43 -12.78 2.27 16.00
CA GLY A 43 -11.67 2.24 15.04
C GLY A 43 -10.29 1.99 15.67
N GLU A 44 -10.04 2.51 16.89
CA GLU A 44 -8.80 2.28 17.61
C GLU A 44 -8.67 0.81 18.07
N TYR A 45 -9.77 0.23 18.54
CA TYR A 45 -9.80 -1.18 18.88
C TYR A 45 -9.53 -2.05 17.65
N ILE A 46 -10.20 -1.79 16.53
CA ILE A 46 -9.98 -2.51 15.25
C ILE A 46 -8.50 -2.43 14.85
N MET A 47 -7.90 -1.23 14.85
CA MET A 47 -6.49 -1.05 14.52
C MET A 47 -5.57 -1.78 15.49
N SER A 48 -5.90 -1.81 16.80
CA SER A 48 -5.11 -2.55 17.78
C SER A 48 -5.12 -4.06 17.54
N VAL A 49 -6.28 -4.62 17.16
CA VAL A 49 -6.44 -6.02 16.76
C VAL A 49 -5.64 -6.32 15.51
N ILE A 50 -5.75 -5.47 14.47
CA ILE A 50 -4.98 -5.65 13.22
C ILE A 50 -3.48 -5.67 13.52
N ARG A 51 -2.97 -4.72 14.31
CA ARG A 51 -1.55 -4.67 14.68
C ARG A 51 -1.09 -5.89 15.46
N ARG A 52 -1.87 -6.32 16.45
CA ARG A 52 -1.50 -7.43 17.33
C ARG A 52 -1.56 -8.78 16.64
N ASP A 53 -2.62 -9.03 15.86
CA ASP A 53 -2.97 -10.37 15.41
C ASP A 53 -2.58 -10.62 13.94
N TYR A 54 -2.50 -9.55 13.14
CA TYR A 54 -2.26 -9.65 11.69
C TYR A 54 -0.91 -9.07 11.26
N LEU A 55 -0.51 -7.92 11.79
CA LEU A 55 0.74 -7.25 11.41
C LEU A 55 1.94 -7.60 12.30
N LYS A 56 1.71 -8.32 13.39
CA LYS A 56 2.79 -8.71 14.29
C LYS A 56 3.90 -9.41 13.50
N ASP A 57 5.13 -8.91 13.68
CA ASP A 57 6.34 -9.40 13.02
C ASP A 57 6.44 -9.06 11.50
N SER A 58 5.44 -8.44 10.88
CA SER A 58 5.59 -7.94 9.51
C SER A 58 6.42 -6.66 9.47
N THR A 59 7.15 -6.49 8.37
CA THR A 59 7.99 -5.30 8.14
C THR A 59 7.64 -4.57 6.87
N VAL A 60 6.96 -5.24 5.95
CA VAL A 60 6.47 -4.66 4.69
C VAL A 60 5.01 -5.08 4.49
N THR A 61 4.20 -4.15 4.03
CA THR A 61 2.83 -4.41 3.56
C THR A 61 2.81 -4.35 2.04
N LEU A 62 2.44 -5.48 1.42
CA LEU A 62 2.19 -5.59 -0.01
C LEU A 62 0.72 -5.25 -0.24
N PHE A 63 0.46 -4.08 -0.80
CA PHE A 63 -0.89 -3.63 -1.13
C PHE A 63 -1.19 -3.93 -2.59
N LEU A 64 -2.11 -4.86 -2.88
CA LEU A 64 -2.55 -5.16 -4.24
C LEU A 64 -3.53 -4.08 -4.72
N ILE A 65 -3.17 -3.40 -5.81
CA ILE A 65 -3.98 -2.34 -6.41
C ILE A 65 -4.71 -2.95 -7.61
N GLY A 66 -5.94 -3.39 -7.36
CA GLY A 66 -6.88 -3.93 -8.36
C GLY A 66 -8.06 -3.00 -8.59
N SER A 67 -9.01 -3.40 -9.45
CA SER A 67 -10.15 -2.58 -9.89
C SER A 67 -11.03 -2.04 -8.77
N HIS A 68 -10.99 -2.65 -7.59
CA HIS A 68 -11.80 -2.26 -6.44
C HIS A 68 -10.97 -1.72 -5.27
N SER A 69 -9.79 -1.17 -5.55
CA SER A 69 -8.87 -0.64 -4.54
C SER A 69 -8.99 0.87 -4.33
N SER A 70 -9.95 1.54 -4.98
CA SER A 70 -10.14 2.99 -4.90
C SER A 70 -10.80 3.42 -3.58
N GLU A 71 -10.60 4.67 -3.18
CA GLU A 71 -11.33 5.29 -2.06
C GLU A 71 -12.82 5.41 -2.40
N ASN A 72 -13.14 5.69 -3.67
CA ASN A 72 -14.47 6.05 -4.17
C ASN A 72 -15.35 4.83 -4.54
N GLU A 73 -15.10 3.63 -4.00
CA GLU A 73 -15.89 2.41 -4.24
C GLU A 73 -17.34 2.46 -3.68
N GLY A 74 -17.69 3.56 -3.02
CA GLY A 74 -18.99 3.71 -2.35
C GLY A 74 -19.10 2.93 -1.06
N ASN A 75 -20.33 2.72 -0.58
CA ASN A 75 -20.60 2.08 0.69
C ASN A 75 -21.21 0.68 0.51
N ASP A 76 -20.99 -0.17 1.52
CA ASP A 76 -21.66 -1.46 1.65
C ASP A 76 -23.12 -1.27 2.12
N TRP A 77 -23.84 -2.38 2.27
CA TRP A 77 -25.23 -2.38 2.75
C TRP A 77 -25.41 -1.78 4.16
N TYR A 78 -24.35 -1.77 4.96
CA TYR A 78 -24.35 -1.21 6.32
C TYR A 78 -23.93 0.27 6.36
N GLY A 79 -23.74 0.91 5.19
CA GLY A 79 -23.31 2.31 5.08
C GLY A 79 -21.82 2.54 5.33
N ARG A 80 -21.00 1.48 5.43
CA ARG A 80 -19.55 1.58 5.60
C ARG A 80 -18.85 1.63 4.26
N PRO A 81 -17.72 2.37 4.13
CA PRO A 81 -16.92 2.33 2.92
C PRO A 81 -16.59 0.89 2.53
N ARG A 82 -16.78 0.52 1.26
CA ARG A 82 -16.48 -0.85 0.78
C ARG A 82 -15.04 -1.27 1.02
N ASN A 83 -14.11 -0.30 1.09
CA ASN A 83 -12.69 -0.51 1.36
C ASN A 83 -12.29 -0.30 2.82
N TYR A 84 -13.27 -0.27 3.74
CA TYR A 84 -13.05 -0.03 5.16
C TYR A 84 -11.92 -0.88 5.77
N PHE A 85 -11.86 -2.18 5.49
CA PHE A 85 -10.83 -3.05 6.05
C PHE A 85 -9.44 -2.75 5.48
N ILE A 86 -9.33 -2.53 4.16
CA ILE A 86 -8.05 -2.15 3.54
C ILE A 86 -7.56 -0.80 4.09
N GLN A 87 -8.46 0.16 4.26
CA GLN A 87 -8.13 1.43 4.90
C GLN A 87 -7.52 1.20 6.30
N ARG A 88 -8.16 0.36 7.14
CA ARG A 88 -7.66 0.03 8.47
C ARG A 88 -6.34 -0.76 8.45
N GLU A 89 -6.17 -1.67 7.51
CA GLU A 89 -4.91 -2.42 7.32
C GLU A 89 -3.76 -1.47 6.98
N LEU A 90 -3.97 -0.53 6.05
CA LEU A 90 -2.93 0.44 5.70
C LEU A 90 -2.68 1.46 6.82
N GLN A 91 -3.72 1.92 7.52
CA GLN A 91 -3.54 2.76 8.71
C GLN A 91 -2.72 2.06 9.79
N ALA A 92 -3.05 0.80 10.08
CA ALA A 92 -2.32 -0.01 11.04
C ALA A 92 -0.86 -0.24 10.61
N SER A 93 -0.63 -0.44 9.30
CA SER A 93 0.70 -0.60 8.72
C SER A 93 1.54 0.68 8.79
N LEU A 94 0.92 1.84 8.60
CA LEU A 94 1.57 3.15 8.67
C LEU A 94 1.81 3.64 10.12
N TYR A 95 1.10 3.07 11.08
CA TYR A 95 1.22 3.48 12.47
C TYR A 95 2.61 3.18 13.04
N ASN A 96 3.19 4.16 13.76
CA ASN A 96 4.45 4.03 14.47
C ASN A 96 4.26 4.46 15.92
N GLY A 97 4.40 3.54 16.85
CA GLY A 97 4.16 3.81 18.26
C GLY A 97 4.72 2.72 19.17
N PRO A 98 4.46 2.79 20.48
CA PRO A 98 4.96 1.81 21.43
C PRO A 98 4.63 0.37 20.99
N ARG A 99 5.65 -0.47 20.87
CA ARG A 99 5.56 -1.89 20.48
C ARG A 99 5.04 -2.13 19.04
N ASN A 100 4.99 -1.10 18.19
CA ASN A 100 4.62 -1.25 16.81
C ASN A 100 5.46 -0.32 15.93
N THR A 101 6.38 -0.90 15.18
CA THR A 101 7.13 -0.18 14.15
C THR A 101 6.34 -0.22 12.85
N ARG A 102 6.22 0.91 12.17
CA ARG A 102 5.50 0.98 10.88
C ARG A 102 6.10 0.04 9.84
N ASN A 103 5.27 -0.44 8.94
CA ASN A 103 5.70 -1.19 7.77
C ASN A 103 6.08 -0.26 6.61
N GLY A 104 7.04 -0.67 5.79
CA GLY A 104 7.16 -0.13 4.44
C GLY A 104 5.93 -0.53 3.62
N ILE A 105 5.44 0.37 2.77
CA ILE A 105 4.25 0.10 1.93
C ILE A 105 4.68 -0.03 0.48
N LEU A 106 4.41 -1.20 -0.10
CA LEU A 106 4.62 -1.48 -1.52
C LEU A 106 3.28 -1.69 -2.21
N GLY A 107 2.86 -0.73 -3.03
CA GLY A 107 1.71 -0.86 -3.92
C GLY A 107 2.11 -1.66 -5.16
N ILE A 108 1.43 -2.77 -5.39
CA ILE A 108 1.61 -3.63 -6.55
C ILE A 108 0.40 -3.46 -7.46
N VAL A 109 0.59 -2.74 -8.57
CA VAL A 109 -0.47 -2.48 -9.55
C VAL A 109 -0.74 -3.75 -10.35
N LEU A 110 -1.97 -4.24 -10.28
CA LEU A 110 -2.41 -5.43 -11.02
C LEU A 110 -2.62 -5.12 -12.50
N PRO A 111 -2.55 -6.13 -13.39
CA PRO A 111 -2.65 -5.92 -14.83
C PRO A 111 -3.90 -5.17 -15.29
N ASN A 112 -5.02 -5.39 -14.63
CA ASN A 112 -6.30 -4.72 -14.92
C ASN A 112 -6.35 -3.23 -14.54
N MET A 113 -5.32 -2.71 -13.88
CA MET A 113 -5.20 -1.30 -13.47
C MET A 113 -4.04 -0.57 -14.17
N TYR A 114 -3.35 -1.23 -15.11
CA TYR A 114 -2.18 -0.61 -15.74
C TYR A 114 -2.51 0.66 -16.50
N ASP A 115 -3.58 0.66 -17.29
CA ASP A 115 -3.95 1.79 -18.13
C ASP A 115 -4.54 2.95 -17.31
N GLU A 116 -5.13 2.65 -16.14
CA GLU A 116 -5.68 3.65 -15.23
C GLU A 116 -4.60 4.31 -14.36
N VAL A 117 -3.61 3.52 -13.93
CA VAL A 117 -2.54 4.00 -13.04
C VAL A 117 -1.36 4.58 -13.83
N TYR A 118 -1.03 4.01 -14.98
CA TYR A 118 0.12 4.46 -15.80
C TYR A 118 -0.36 5.09 -17.11
N ASP A 119 -0.54 6.42 -17.08
CA ASP A 119 -1.06 7.23 -18.20
C ASP A 119 0.06 7.71 -19.14
N GLY A 120 0.98 6.80 -19.48
CA GLY A 120 2.03 7.06 -20.45
C GLY A 120 3.18 7.91 -19.93
N THR A 121 3.73 8.76 -20.81
CA THR A 121 4.87 9.64 -20.53
C THR A 121 4.64 11.02 -21.15
N ASN A 122 5.20 12.05 -20.51
CA ASN A 122 5.19 13.42 -21.01
C ASN A 122 6.61 13.95 -21.19
N GLN A 123 6.87 14.64 -22.31
CA GLN A 123 8.08 15.41 -22.53
C GLN A 123 8.04 16.65 -21.64
N CYS A 124 9.07 16.86 -20.83
CA CYS A 124 9.12 17.96 -19.88
C CYS A 124 9.82 19.18 -20.45
N ASP A 125 9.13 20.30 -20.53
CA ASP A 125 9.69 21.56 -21.02
C ASP A 125 10.69 22.18 -20.05
N VAL A 126 10.67 21.76 -18.76
CA VAL A 126 11.56 22.31 -17.71
C VAL A 126 12.93 21.67 -17.74
N CYS A 127 13.00 20.32 -17.79
CA CYS A 127 14.27 19.59 -17.73
C CYS A 127 14.69 18.97 -19.08
N GLY A 128 13.85 19.07 -20.12
CA GLY A 128 14.07 18.44 -21.42
C GLY A 128 13.98 16.92 -21.42
N GLY A 129 13.70 16.30 -20.27
CA GLY A 129 13.57 14.84 -20.11
C GLY A 129 12.13 14.37 -20.30
N THR A 130 11.95 13.04 -20.27
CA THR A 130 10.63 12.40 -20.32
C THR A 130 10.26 11.88 -18.94
N HIS A 131 9.09 12.26 -18.44
CA HIS A 131 8.54 11.79 -17.18
C HIS A 131 7.38 10.84 -17.39
N ARG A 132 7.30 9.79 -16.57
CA ARG A 132 6.15 8.90 -16.51
C ARG A 132 5.00 9.61 -15.79
N ILE A 133 3.82 9.55 -16.36
CA ILE A 133 2.58 9.99 -15.72
C ILE A 133 2.03 8.82 -14.91
N VAL A 134 1.74 9.07 -13.63
CA VAL A 134 1.19 8.07 -12.71
C VAL A 134 -0.01 8.68 -11.99
N ASN A 135 -1.18 8.06 -12.16
CA ASN A 135 -2.44 8.47 -11.55
C ASN A 135 -2.65 7.73 -10.23
N ILE A 136 -2.20 8.31 -9.13
CA ILE A 136 -2.42 7.82 -7.77
C ILE A 136 -3.30 8.84 -7.04
N ASN A 137 -4.60 8.58 -7.01
CA ASN A 137 -5.62 9.43 -6.42
C ASN A 137 -6.76 8.58 -5.83
N ASP A 138 -7.82 9.23 -5.34
CA ASP A 138 -8.95 8.56 -4.69
C ASP A 138 -9.80 7.67 -5.64
N ASP A 139 -9.64 7.80 -6.96
CA ASP A 139 -10.31 6.95 -7.96
C ASP A 139 -9.51 5.69 -8.30
N THR A 140 -8.21 5.66 -7.99
CA THR A 140 -7.34 4.52 -8.27
C THR A 140 -6.94 3.74 -7.03
N VAL A 141 -6.74 4.43 -5.90
CA VAL A 141 -6.28 3.82 -4.63
C VAL A 141 -6.96 4.45 -3.42
N ILE A 142 -6.86 3.80 -2.28
CA ILE A 142 -7.30 4.39 -1.01
C ILE A 142 -6.37 5.53 -0.59
N ARG A 143 -6.94 6.49 0.14
CA ARG A 143 -6.28 7.75 0.52
C ARG A 143 -5.07 7.55 1.41
N GLU A 144 -5.02 6.51 2.23
CA GLU A 144 -3.84 6.15 3.00
C GLU A 144 -2.62 5.92 2.11
N PHE A 145 -2.82 5.33 0.92
CA PHE A 145 -1.73 5.13 -0.04
C PHE A 145 -1.40 6.43 -0.78
N SER A 146 -2.39 7.08 -1.40
CA SER A 146 -2.16 8.29 -2.22
C SER A 146 -1.52 9.44 -1.44
N SER A 147 -1.97 9.68 -0.19
CA SER A 147 -1.44 10.73 0.68
C SER A 147 0.01 10.49 1.12
N ASN A 148 0.47 9.24 1.10
CA ASN A 148 1.84 8.85 1.44
C ASN A 148 2.70 8.52 0.20
N TYR A 149 2.10 8.52 -0.98
CA TYR A 149 2.80 8.47 -2.26
C TYR A 149 3.25 9.87 -2.70
N TYR A 150 2.38 10.88 -2.60
CA TYR A 150 2.68 12.30 -2.83
C TYR A 150 2.83 13.05 -1.50
N ILE A 151 3.72 12.59 -0.63
CA ILE A 151 3.78 13.08 0.75
C ILE A 151 4.57 14.37 0.89
N LYS A 152 5.68 14.49 0.19
CA LYS A 152 6.55 15.64 0.24
C LYS A 152 6.19 16.60 -0.91
N PRO A 153 5.96 17.90 -0.64
CA PRO A 153 5.93 18.89 -1.70
C PRO A 153 7.25 18.82 -2.49
N HIS A 154 7.18 18.73 -3.81
CA HIS A 154 8.37 18.72 -4.65
C HIS A 154 8.63 20.07 -5.29
N GLU A 155 9.88 20.38 -5.49
CA GLU A 155 10.32 21.63 -6.12
C GLU A 155 10.72 21.42 -7.59
N GLY A 156 10.80 20.17 -8.03
CA GLY A 156 11.18 19.78 -9.38
C GLY A 156 9.99 19.59 -10.33
N CYS A 157 10.26 19.01 -11.48
CA CYS A 157 9.24 18.71 -12.49
C CYS A 157 8.60 17.31 -12.33
N ALA A 158 9.13 16.46 -11.44
CA ALA A 158 8.57 15.15 -11.10
C ALA A 158 9.00 14.73 -9.70
N TRP A 159 8.14 13.97 -9.02
CA TRP A 159 8.52 13.37 -7.73
C TRP A 159 9.60 12.30 -7.91
N SER A 160 10.65 12.42 -7.11
CA SER A 160 11.64 11.37 -6.95
C SER A 160 11.13 10.27 -6.01
N GLU A 161 11.81 9.13 -6.01
CA GLU A 161 11.50 8.05 -5.07
C GLU A 161 11.74 8.45 -3.60
N ASP A 162 12.68 9.35 -3.33
CA ASP A 162 12.99 9.83 -1.98
C ASP A 162 11.92 10.79 -1.41
N GLU A 163 11.06 11.31 -2.28
CA GLU A 163 9.93 12.17 -1.91
C GLU A 163 8.65 11.37 -1.62
N ARG A 164 8.71 10.03 -1.67
CA ARG A 164 7.60 9.11 -1.48
C ARG A 164 7.87 8.16 -0.32
N TYR A 165 6.88 7.96 0.53
CA TYR A 165 6.94 6.89 1.52
C TYR A 165 6.41 5.57 0.94
N CYS A 166 5.22 5.59 0.36
CA CYS A 166 4.68 4.45 -0.37
C CYS A 166 5.42 4.28 -1.70
N THR A 167 5.81 3.06 -2.01
CA THR A 167 6.45 2.69 -3.28
C THR A 167 5.46 2.04 -4.22
N LEU A 168 5.71 2.07 -5.52
CA LEU A 168 4.78 1.57 -6.54
C LEU A 168 5.52 0.72 -7.58
N VAL A 169 4.94 -0.42 -7.94
CA VAL A 169 5.49 -1.31 -8.95
C VAL A 169 4.38 -1.98 -9.77
N LYS A 170 4.63 -2.27 -11.05
CA LYS A 170 3.77 -3.15 -11.84
C LYS A 170 3.90 -4.60 -11.37
N TRP A 171 2.82 -5.36 -11.44
CA TRP A 171 2.81 -6.78 -11.12
C TRP A 171 3.91 -7.56 -11.86
N SER A 172 4.06 -7.34 -13.18
CA SER A 172 5.08 -8.00 -14.00
C SER A 172 6.51 -7.70 -13.52
N ASP A 173 6.78 -6.45 -13.17
CA ASP A 173 8.10 -6.00 -12.72
C ASP A 173 8.40 -6.55 -11.32
N PHE A 174 7.38 -6.58 -10.44
CA PHE A 174 7.49 -7.18 -9.12
C PHE A 174 7.86 -8.66 -9.20
N LEU A 175 7.16 -9.45 -10.04
CA LEU A 175 7.46 -10.88 -10.19
C LEU A 175 8.89 -11.14 -10.69
N SER A 176 9.47 -10.21 -11.47
CA SER A 176 10.84 -10.36 -11.98
C SER A 176 11.91 -10.16 -10.91
N LYS A 177 11.67 -9.32 -9.90
CA LYS A 177 12.64 -8.94 -8.86
C LYS A 177 11.95 -8.61 -7.53
N PRO A 178 11.22 -9.54 -6.90
CA PRO A 178 10.39 -9.27 -5.73
C PRO A 178 11.21 -8.74 -4.55
N GLU A 179 12.36 -9.35 -4.26
CA GLU A 179 13.22 -8.95 -3.14
C GLU A 179 13.68 -7.50 -3.25
N LYS A 180 14.07 -7.06 -4.46
CA LYS A 180 14.50 -5.67 -4.70
C LYS A 180 13.42 -4.66 -4.28
N TYR A 181 12.17 -4.89 -4.65
CA TYR A 181 11.08 -3.96 -4.35
C TYR A 181 10.67 -4.02 -2.88
N ILE A 182 10.74 -5.21 -2.27
CA ILE A 182 10.49 -5.40 -0.85
C ILE A 182 11.56 -4.71 -0.01
N ASP A 183 12.85 -4.90 -0.32
CA ASP A 183 13.96 -4.22 0.35
C ASP A 183 13.80 -2.69 0.23
N PHE A 184 13.45 -2.20 -0.95
CA PHE A 184 13.25 -0.78 -1.17
C PHE A 184 12.10 -0.20 -0.31
N ALA A 185 10.96 -0.88 -0.23
CA ALA A 185 9.87 -0.47 0.65
C ALA A 185 10.26 -0.58 2.12
N TYR A 186 11.03 -1.60 2.49
CA TYR A 186 11.54 -1.75 3.85
C TYR A 186 12.43 -0.59 4.28
N ASP A 187 13.34 -0.14 3.43
CA ASP A 187 14.28 0.95 3.73
C ASP A 187 13.57 2.29 3.99
N LYS A 188 12.38 2.50 3.40
CA LYS A 188 11.55 3.69 3.66
C LYS A 188 11.15 3.86 5.12
N ARG A 189 11.12 2.78 5.91
CA ARG A 189 10.73 2.79 7.33
C ARG A 189 11.61 3.68 8.19
N THR A 190 12.88 3.77 7.84
CA THR A 190 13.91 4.53 8.59
C THR A 190 14.45 5.74 7.82
N ALA A 191 14.05 5.91 6.57
CA ALA A 191 14.39 7.09 5.78
C ALA A 191 13.73 8.36 6.34
N GLU A 192 14.29 9.53 6.08
CA GLU A 192 13.75 10.82 6.54
C GLU A 192 12.28 11.02 6.18
N ILE A 193 11.87 10.55 5.00
CA ILE A 193 10.48 10.63 4.54
C ILE A 193 9.49 9.96 5.50
N SER A 194 9.93 9.01 6.31
CA SER A 194 9.10 8.34 7.30
C SER A 194 8.55 9.28 8.37
N ASN A 195 9.24 10.40 8.63
CA ASN A 195 8.80 11.41 9.61
C ASN A 195 7.59 12.23 9.11
N MET A 196 7.31 12.20 7.81
CA MET A 196 6.20 12.90 7.17
C MET A 196 4.95 12.04 7.01
N VAL A 197 5.00 10.75 7.35
CA VAL A 197 3.88 9.81 7.14
C VAL A 197 2.60 10.33 7.77
N LYS A 198 1.55 10.33 6.97
CA LYS A 198 0.19 10.78 7.32
C LYS A 198 -0.71 9.57 7.59
N ILE A 199 -1.39 9.60 8.71
CA ILE A 199 -2.42 8.62 9.07
C ILE A 199 -3.71 9.39 9.32
N ARG A 200 -4.76 9.05 8.60
CA ARG A 200 -6.06 9.66 8.73
C ARG A 200 -6.77 9.12 9.99
N ASN A 201 -7.29 10.01 10.83
CA ASN A 201 -8.18 9.62 11.90
C ASN A 201 -9.56 9.31 11.29
N LEU A 202 -9.88 8.03 11.12
CA LEU A 202 -11.24 7.61 10.80
C LEU A 202 -12.03 7.54 12.11
N ARG A 203 -12.90 8.52 12.27
CA ARG A 203 -13.92 8.54 13.33
C ARG A 203 -15.04 7.58 12.99
#